data_851cf2bc36bfb5de43a29ce2368b2628
#
_entry.id   851cf2bc36bfb5de43a29ce2368b2628
#
_cell.length_a   1.000
_cell.length_b   1.000
_cell.length_c   1.000
_cell.angle_alpha   90.00
_cell.angle_beta   90.00
_cell.angle_gamma   90.00
#
_symmetry.space_group_name_H-M   'P 1'
#
loop_
_entity.id
_entity.type
_entity.pdbx_description
1 polymer ?
#
loop_
_entity_poly.entity_id
_entity_poly.type
_entity_poly.pdbx_seq_one_letter_code
_entity_poly.pdbx_strand_id
1 'polypeptide(L)'
;MDKNTTTGLILIGAVVMAFMFLNQPNEQPNPTNPVSQSNEVISDVNSTELTEFKSSTKSEPDLEIDSTDNIIFQKLLAQKENERLIENYGIFYGSVKGEEKDYFLENDKIRLSFSSKGARITNAEMVELDENGQYKYRTYNSFFSDENKPISLFEKETSQMSLTIVDAEKVVPVETSDLFFDLVKNNDSLLVFRANAGSEDKYLEFSYRLTNGNYDVDFEINYH
;
A
#
# COMPACT_ATOMS: atom_id res chain seq x y z
N MET A 1 -43.74 16.00 -30.63
CA MET A 1 -42.33 15.96 -30.22
C MET A 1 -41.50 16.53 -31.35
N ASP A 2 -40.73 17.56 -31.04
CA ASP A 2 -39.92 18.25 -32.06
C ASP A 2 -38.76 17.38 -32.50
N LYS A 3 -38.49 17.38 -33.81
CA LYS A 3 -37.39 16.53 -34.39
C LYS A 3 -36.04 16.73 -33.71
N ASN A 4 -35.80 17.93 -33.20
CA ASN A 4 -34.59 18.28 -32.47
C ASN A 4 -34.49 17.58 -31.10
N THR A 5 -35.63 17.47 -30.39
CA THR A 5 -35.72 16.80 -29.08
C THR A 5 -35.44 15.28 -29.22
N THR A 6 -36.00 14.67 -30.29
CA THR A 6 -35.79 13.25 -30.57
C THR A 6 -34.33 12.95 -30.95
N THR A 7 -33.72 13.82 -31.76
CA THR A 7 -32.30 13.69 -32.14
C THR A 7 -31.39 13.86 -30.94
N GLY A 8 -31.65 14.80 -30.04
CA GLY A 8 -30.91 15.03 -28.81
C GLY A 8 -30.97 13.81 -27.88
N LEU A 9 -32.16 13.20 -27.75
CA LEU A 9 -32.35 12.02 -26.87
C LEU A 9 -31.59 10.79 -27.39
N ILE A 10 -31.55 10.58 -28.72
CA ILE A 10 -30.81 9.51 -29.35
C ILE A 10 -29.30 9.72 -29.12
N LEU A 11 -28.82 10.95 -29.24
CA LEU A 11 -27.39 11.26 -29.09
C LEU A 11 -26.95 11.07 -27.64
N ILE A 12 -27.74 11.44 -26.65
CA ILE A 12 -27.50 11.21 -25.23
C ILE A 12 -27.47 9.68 -24.95
N GLY A 13 -28.42 8.92 -25.50
CA GLY A 13 -28.46 7.46 -25.35
C GLY A 13 -27.22 6.77 -25.93
N ALA A 14 -26.72 7.24 -27.07
CA ALA A 14 -25.50 6.72 -27.69
C ALA A 14 -24.25 7.01 -26.85
N VAL A 15 -24.15 8.20 -26.24
CA VAL A 15 -23.03 8.56 -25.36
C VAL A 15 -23.04 7.72 -24.08
N VAL A 16 -24.21 7.50 -23.46
CA VAL A 16 -24.34 6.65 -22.26
C VAL A 16 -23.99 5.20 -22.58
N MET A 17 -24.42 4.67 -23.71
CA MET A 17 -24.05 3.32 -24.15
C MET A 17 -22.53 3.19 -24.39
N ALA A 18 -21.91 4.17 -25.05
CA ALA A 18 -20.47 4.17 -25.26
C ALA A 18 -19.70 4.22 -23.93
N PHE A 19 -20.17 5.02 -22.97
CA PHE A 19 -19.58 5.08 -21.63
C PHE A 19 -19.70 3.77 -20.86
N MET A 20 -20.84 3.08 -20.93
CA MET A 20 -21.01 1.75 -20.33
C MET A 20 -20.09 0.69 -20.95
N PHE A 21 -19.85 0.76 -22.26
CA PHE A 21 -18.94 -0.19 -22.94
C PHE A 21 -17.46 0.07 -22.61
N LEU A 22 -17.07 1.34 -22.44
CA LEU A 22 -15.69 1.71 -22.10
C LEU A 22 -15.36 1.49 -20.62
N ASN A 23 -16.37 1.50 -19.74
CA ASN A 23 -16.20 1.34 -18.28
C ASN A 23 -16.70 -0.03 -17.75
N GLN A 24 -16.62 -1.09 -18.53
CA GLN A 24 -16.88 -2.44 -17.99
C GLN A 24 -15.78 -2.77 -16.97
N PRO A 25 -16.16 -3.06 -15.69
CA PRO A 25 -15.19 -3.56 -14.73
C PRO A 25 -14.66 -4.90 -15.23
N ASN A 26 -13.32 -5.02 -15.34
CA ASN A 26 -12.66 -6.29 -15.58
C ASN A 26 -13.00 -7.23 -14.42
N GLU A 27 -13.91 -8.14 -14.62
CA GLU A 27 -14.10 -9.27 -13.70
C GLU A 27 -12.85 -10.14 -13.74
N GLN A 28 -12.06 -10.09 -12.68
CA GLN A 28 -11.01 -11.07 -12.42
C GLN A 28 -11.67 -12.42 -12.12
N PRO A 29 -11.27 -13.50 -12.77
CA PRO A 29 -11.81 -14.82 -12.48
C PRO A 29 -11.29 -15.31 -11.13
N ASN A 30 -12.23 -15.60 -10.24
CA ASN A 30 -12.02 -16.27 -8.96
C ASN A 30 -11.53 -17.73 -9.22
N PRO A 31 -10.47 -18.20 -8.55
CA PRO A 31 -9.99 -19.58 -8.74
C PRO A 31 -10.81 -20.56 -7.93
N THR A 32 -11.69 -21.29 -8.55
CA THR A 32 -12.18 -22.58 -8.05
C THR A 32 -11.51 -23.71 -8.80
N ASN A 33 -10.80 -24.52 -8.04
CA ASN A 33 -10.11 -25.75 -8.43
C ASN A 33 -11.06 -26.92 -8.77
N PRO A 34 -10.53 -28.07 -9.15
CA PRO A 34 -10.48 -28.59 -10.51
C PRO A 34 -11.24 -29.92 -10.67
N VAL A 35 -11.43 -30.38 -11.88
CA VAL A 35 -11.34 -31.81 -12.28
C VAL A 35 -11.29 -31.95 -13.80
N SER A 36 -10.18 -32.51 -14.23
CA SER A 36 -9.89 -33.47 -15.34
C SER A 36 -10.54 -33.40 -16.71
N GLN A 37 -9.62 -33.51 -17.64
CA GLN A 37 -9.57 -34.28 -18.91
C GLN A 37 -9.76 -33.53 -20.23
N SER A 38 -8.65 -33.50 -20.85
CA SER A 38 -8.21 -34.08 -22.13
C SER A 38 -8.36 -33.26 -23.40
N ASN A 39 -7.19 -33.10 -24.01
CA ASN A 39 -6.84 -33.23 -25.43
C ASN A 39 -7.08 -32.10 -26.44
N GLU A 40 -5.94 -31.83 -27.03
CA GLU A 40 -5.57 -31.52 -28.41
C GLU A 40 -5.69 -30.06 -28.87
N VAL A 41 -4.77 -29.43 -29.54
CA VAL A 41 -3.56 -29.69 -30.31
C VAL A 41 -3.22 -28.39 -31.06
N ILE A 42 -1.93 -27.99 -31.02
CA ILE A 42 -1.12 -27.31 -32.07
C ILE A 42 -1.53 -25.85 -32.45
N SER A 43 -0.62 -24.87 -32.51
CA SER A 43 0.67 -24.72 -33.18
C SER A 43 1.36 -23.40 -32.82
N ASP A 44 2.66 -23.53 -32.66
CA ASP A 44 3.82 -22.81 -33.25
C ASP A 44 3.95 -21.31 -32.98
N VAL A 45 5.12 -20.79 -32.61
CA VAL A 45 6.46 -20.95 -33.17
C VAL A 45 7.49 -20.21 -32.30
N ASN A 46 8.64 -20.86 -32.12
CA ASN A 46 10.03 -20.42 -32.01
C ASN A 46 10.51 -19.69 -30.78
N SER A 47 11.45 -20.13 -30.15
CA SER A 47 12.79 -20.82 -30.26
C SER A 47 13.73 -20.05 -29.36
N THR A 48 14.42 -20.67 -28.46
CA THR A 48 15.77 -21.17 -28.63
C THR A 48 16.29 -21.75 -27.33
N GLU A 49 16.71 -22.99 -27.41
CA GLU A 49 17.66 -23.71 -26.59
C GLU A 49 17.50 -23.80 -25.07
N LEU A 50 16.92 -24.93 -24.65
CA LEU A 50 17.30 -25.64 -23.44
C LEU A 50 17.50 -27.11 -23.80
N THR A 51 18.76 -27.50 -23.71
CA THR A 51 19.26 -28.86 -23.90
C THR A 51 18.48 -29.90 -23.10
N GLU A 52 18.13 -30.96 -23.79
CA GLU A 52 17.49 -32.18 -23.31
C GLU A 52 18.20 -32.79 -22.10
N PHE A 53 17.44 -33.10 -21.07
CA PHE A 53 17.77 -34.17 -20.15
C PHE A 53 16.72 -35.29 -20.30
N LYS A 54 17.19 -36.39 -20.90
CA LYS A 54 16.44 -37.61 -21.08
C LYS A 54 16.00 -38.20 -19.75
N SER A 55 14.71 -38.45 -19.64
CA SER A 55 14.13 -39.37 -18.66
C SER A 55 14.71 -40.77 -18.83
N SER A 56 15.37 -41.27 -17.78
CA SER A 56 15.64 -42.68 -17.59
C SER A 56 15.20 -43.05 -16.18
N THR A 57 14.10 -43.78 -16.14
CA THR A 57 13.55 -44.40 -14.94
C THR A 57 14.53 -45.48 -14.47
N LYS A 58 15.14 -45.27 -13.27
CA LYS A 58 15.60 -46.38 -12.43
C LYS A 58 15.88 -45.92 -11.01
N SER A 59 15.14 -46.50 -10.06
CA SER A 59 15.41 -46.70 -8.65
C SER A 59 16.00 -45.53 -7.84
N GLU A 60 15.23 -45.13 -6.84
CA GLU A 60 15.64 -44.26 -5.74
C GLU A 60 17.06 -44.57 -5.24
N PRO A 61 17.88 -43.53 -5.09
CA PRO A 61 18.59 -43.34 -3.84
C PRO A 61 18.12 -42.06 -3.17
N ASP A 62 18.02 -42.09 -1.85
CA ASP A 62 17.94 -40.92 -0.96
C ASP A 62 18.95 -39.88 -1.46
N LEU A 63 18.44 -38.86 -2.19
CA LEU A 63 19.20 -37.67 -2.46
C LEU A 63 19.10 -36.80 -1.20
N GLU A 64 20.06 -36.93 -0.32
CA GLU A 64 20.47 -35.82 0.53
C GLU A 64 20.73 -34.63 -0.42
N ILE A 65 19.71 -33.78 -0.61
CA ILE A 65 19.87 -32.47 -1.26
C ILE A 65 20.90 -31.76 -0.37
N ASP A 66 22.08 -31.60 -0.90
CA ASP A 66 23.18 -30.97 -0.19
C ASP A 66 22.70 -29.59 0.28
N SER A 67 22.72 -29.40 1.60
CA SER A 67 22.26 -28.15 2.26
C SER A 67 22.93 -26.90 1.65
N THR A 68 24.08 -27.09 1.02
CA THR A 68 24.90 -26.07 0.37
C THR A 68 24.24 -25.55 -0.91
N ASP A 69 23.67 -26.41 -1.76
CA ASP A 69 23.03 -26.00 -3.01
C ASP A 69 21.73 -25.19 -2.72
N ASN A 70 21.01 -25.59 -1.68
CA ASN A 70 19.83 -24.85 -1.26
C ASN A 70 20.20 -23.44 -0.75
N ILE A 71 21.29 -23.32 0.01
CA ILE A 71 21.76 -22.01 0.51
C ILE A 71 22.21 -21.12 -0.65
N ILE A 72 22.91 -21.67 -1.63
CA ILE A 72 23.36 -20.91 -2.82
C ILE A 72 22.15 -20.43 -3.63
N PHE A 73 21.17 -21.29 -3.83
CA PHE A 73 19.94 -20.95 -4.54
C PHE A 73 19.15 -19.84 -3.83
N GLN A 74 18.98 -19.93 -2.50
CA GLN A 74 18.31 -18.89 -1.70
C GLN A 74 19.06 -17.54 -1.75
N LYS A 75 20.39 -17.56 -1.72
CA LYS A 75 21.22 -16.36 -1.88
C LYS A 75 21.01 -15.70 -3.26
N LEU A 76 20.98 -16.50 -4.32
CA LEU A 76 20.78 -16.01 -5.68
C LEU A 76 19.37 -15.38 -5.84
N LEU A 77 18.33 -16.00 -5.27
CA LEU A 77 16.98 -15.45 -5.26
C LEU A 77 16.92 -14.11 -4.49
N ALA A 78 17.53 -14.05 -3.31
CA ALA A 78 17.59 -12.83 -2.50
C ALA A 78 18.35 -11.71 -3.24
N GLN A 79 19.44 -12.05 -3.93
CA GLN A 79 20.18 -11.07 -4.73
C GLN A 79 19.35 -10.52 -5.88
N LYS A 80 18.68 -11.37 -6.66
CA LYS A 80 17.80 -10.94 -7.75
C LYS A 80 16.63 -10.08 -7.24
N GLU A 81 16.07 -10.43 -6.10
CA GLU A 81 15.01 -9.63 -5.48
C GLU A 81 15.52 -8.24 -5.06
N ASN A 82 16.71 -8.16 -4.46
CA ASN A 82 17.32 -6.88 -4.12
C ASN A 82 17.62 -6.03 -5.37
N GLU A 83 18.15 -6.63 -6.43
CA GLU A 83 18.41 -5.93 -7.70
C GLU A 83 17.11 -5.32 -8.25
N ARG A 84 16.01 -6.08 -8.23
CA ARG A 84 14.69 -5.60 -8.65
C ARG A 84 14.16 -4.46 -7.76
N LEU A 85 14.36 -4.56 -6.44
CA LEU A 85 13.95 -3.49 -5.53
C LEU A 85 14.76 -2.20 -5.77
N ILE A 86 16.07 -2.32 -5.99
CA ILE A 86 16.92 -1.18 -6.31
C ILE A 86 16.52 -0.54 -7.65
N GLU A 87 16.15 -1.35 -8.64
CA GLU A 87 15.69 -0.85 -9.94
C GLU A 87 14.37 -0.06 -9.81
N ASN A 88 13.42 -0.56 -9.00
CA ASN A 88 12.09 0.04 -8.87
C ASN A 88 12.01 1.17 -7.84
N TYR A 89 12.82 1.14 -6.78
CA TYR A 89 12.73 2.07 -5.64
C TYR A 89 14.01 2.86 -5.38
N GLY A 90 15.03 2.70 -6.22
CA GLY A 90 16.27 3.45 -6.08
C GLY A 90 16.87 3.34 -4.69
N ILE A 91 17.20 4.47 -4.10
CA ILE A 91 17.80 4.57 -2.76
C ILE A 91 16.86 4.10 -1.63
N PHE A 92 15.54 4.09 -1.85
CA PHE A 92 14.56 3.69 -0.84
C PHE A 92 14.27 2.18 -0.80
N TYR A 93 14.99 1.36 -1.59
CA TYR A 93 14.75 -0.09 -1.68
C TYR A 93 14.70 -0.81 -0.33
N GLY A 94 15.46 -0.34 0.67
CA GLY A 94 15.49 -0.91 2.02
C GLY A 94 14.22 -0.62 2.84
N SER A 95 13.47 0.41 2.49
CA SER A 95 12.26 0.82 3.18
C SER A 95 10.97 0.28 2.54
N VAL A 96 11.06 -0.56 1.50
CA VAL A 96 9.89 -1.15 0.82
C VAL A 96 9.34 -2.36 1.57
N LYS A 97 10.18 -3.02 2.35
CA LYS A 97 9.82 -4.19 3.14
C LYS A 97 9.74 -3.80 4.61
N GLY A 98 8.63 -4.11 5.25
CA GLY A 98 8.40 -3.81 6.65
C GLY A 98 7.08 -4.35 7.14
N GLU A 99 6.81 -4.13 8.40
CA GLU A 99 5.55 -4.44 9.05
C GLU A 99 4.78 -3.14 9.28
N GLU A 100 3.51 -3.09 8.89
CA GLU A 100 2.64 -1.95 9.17
C GLU A 100 2.32 -1.91 10.66
N LYS A 101 2.63 -0.77 11.31
CA LYS A 101 2.37 -0.51 12.73
C LYS A 101 1.55 0.75 12.88
N ASP A 102 0.63 0.73 13.83
CA ASP A 102 -0.20 1.89 14.14
C ASP A 102 0.39 2.66 15.33
N TYR A 103 0.32 3.99 15.24
CA TYR A 103 0.78 4.94 16.27
C TYR A 103 -0.30 5.98 16.53
N PHE A 104 -0.19 6.67 17.65
CA PHE A 104 -1.18 7.65 18.10
C PHE A 104 -0.51 8.93 18.56
N LEU A 105 -1.17 10.05 18.28
CA LEU A 105 -0.84 11.36 18.82
C LEU A 105 -2.15 12.03 19.20
N GLU A 106 -2.26 12.53 20.45
CA GLU A 106 -3.49 13.12 20.93
C GLU A 106 -3.27 14.36 21.76
N ASN A 107 -4.25 15.27 21.75
CA ASN A 107 -4.36 16.39 22.64
C ASN A 107 -5.79 16.47 23.20
N ASP A 108 -6.14 17.58 23.88
CA ASP A 108 -7.43 17.80 24.50
C ASP A 108 -8.61 17.96 23.50
N LYS A 109 -8.37 17.91 22.18
CA LYS A 109 -9.37 18.15 21.13
C LYS A 109 -9.51 16.99 20.14
N ILE A 110 -8.39 16.33 19.82
CA ILE A 110 -8.35 15.36 18.73
C ILE A 110 -7.35 14.25 19.05
N ARG A 111 -7.68 13.03 18.64
CA ARG A 111 -6.77 11.88 18.59
C ARG A 111 -6.54 11.51 17.14
N LEU A 112 -5.28 11.41 16.77
CA LEU A 112 -4.83 11.02 15.44
C LEU A 112 -4.22 9.62 15.50
N SER A 113 -4.59 8.79 14.53
CA SER A 113 -3.96 7.50 14.30
C SER A 113 -3.06 7.59 13.08
N PHE A 114 -1.91 6.93 13.14
CA PHE A 114 -0.92 6.93 12.07
C PHE A 114 -0.56 5.51 11.70
N SER A 115 -0.26 5.27 10.42
CA SER A 115 0.36 4.03 9.95
C SER A 115 1.84 4.27 9.67
N SER A 116 2.70 3.31 10.04
CA SER A 116 4.11 3.31 9.60
C SER A 116 4.25 3.16 8.09
N LYS A 117 3.27 2.57 7.41
CA LYS A 117 3.26 2.51 5.95
C LYS A 117 2.80 3.84 5.38
N GLY A 118 3.74 4.51 4.70
CA GLY A 118 3.55 5.86 4.18
C GLY A 118 3.66 6.96 5.23
N ALA A 119 3.88 6.61 6.51
CA ALA A 119 3.90 7.54 7.66
C ALA A 119 2.68 8.49 7.66
N ARG A 120 1.50 8.01 7.30
CA ARG A 120 0.30 8.81 7.04
C ARG A 120 -0.67 8.80 8.22
N ILE A 121 -1.48 9.83 8.34
CA ILE A 121 -2.62 9.85 9.26
C ILE A 121 -3.70 8.92 8.68
N THR A 122 -4.17 7.97 9.50
CA THR A 122 -5.17 6.97 9.10
C THR A 122 -6.55 7.21 9.69
N ASN A 123 -6.61 7.91 10.83
CA ASN A 123 -7.87 8.29 11.46
C ASN A 123 -7.69 9.58 12.26
N ALA A 124 -8.78 10.32 12.42
CA ALA A 124 -8.84 11.51 13.26
C ALA A 124 -10.15 11.52 14.02
N GLU A 125 -10.10 11.33 15.32
CA GLU A 125 -11.24 11.25 16.23
C GLU A 125 -11.34 12.47 17.11
N MET A 126 -12.53 13.02 17.24
CA MET A 126 -12.80 14.15 18.13
C MET A 126 -12.83 13.66 19.58
N VAL A 127 -12.06 14.34 20.44
CA VAL A 127 -12.03 14.05 21.86
C VAL A 127 -12.40 15.29 22.68
N GLU A 128 -12.73 15.10 23.94
CA GLU A 128 -12.91 16.14 24.94
C GLU A 128 -12.44 15.59 26.31
N LEU A 129 -12.08 16.47 27.22
CA LEU A 129 -11.80 16.06 28.59
C LEU A 129 -13.11 15.97 29.38
N ASP A 130 -13.24 14.95 30.19
CA ASP A 130 -14.33 14.82 31.15
C ASP A 130 -14.12 15.72 32.38
N GLU A 131 -15.04 15.68 33.33
CA GLU A 131 -14.98 16.46 34.60
C GLU A 131 -13.76 16.13 35.46
N ASN A 132 -13.15 14.95 35.24
CA ASN A 132 -11.95 14.49 35.92
C ASN A 132 -10.65 14.76 35.15
N GLY A 133 -10.75 15.42 34.00
CA GLY A 133 -9.62 15.66 33.11
C GLY A 133 -9.16 14.43 32.35
N GLN A 134 -10.00 13.39 32.25
CA GLN A 134 -9.72 12.21 31.43
C GLN A 134 -10.27 12.38 30.01
N TYR A 135 -9.57 11.83 29.04
CA TYR A 135 -10.04 11.84 27.64
C TYR A 135 -11.32 11.07 27.47
N LYS A 136 -12.26 11.70 26.80
CA LYS A 136 -13.52 11.11 26.39
C LYS A 136 -13.75 11.45 24.93
N TYR A 137 -14.02 10.41 24.15
CA TYR A 137 -14.36 10.63 22.76
C TYR A 137 -15.69 11.37 22.64
N ARG A 138 -15.74 12.39 21.78
CA ARG A 138 -17.00 12.97 21.37
C ARG A 138 -17.75 11.96 20.52
N THR A 139 -18.99 11.70 20.90
CA THR A 139 -19.82 10.70 20.24
C THR A 139 -21.06 11.34 19.63
N TYR A 140 -21.61 10.70 18.64
CA TYR A 140 -22.90 11.03 18.09
C TYR A 140 -23.79 9.79 18.07
N ASN A 141 -25.11 9.99 18.32
CA ASN A 141 -26.07 8.94 18.11
C ASN A 141 -26.38 8.85 16.62
N SER A 142 -26.16 7.69 16.02
CA SER A 142 -26.68 7.42 14.70
C SER A 142 -28.21 7.35 14.77
N PHE A 143 -28.86 8.03 13.85
CA PHE A 143 -30.34 7.98 13.76
C PHE A 143 -30.88 6.57 13.51
N PHE A 144 -30.04 5.66 13.04
CA PHE A 144 -30.38 4.28 12.69
C PHE A 144 -29.73 3.22 13.59
N SER A 145 -28.95 3.61 14.61
CA SER A 145 -28.36 2.70 15.57
C SER A 145 -28.29 3.34 16.96
N ASP A 146 -28.56 2.57 17.99
CA ASP A 146 -28.46 3.00 19.40
C ASP A 146 -27.00 3.06 19.90
N GLU A 147 -26.01 2.84 19.01
CA GLU A 147 -24.60 2.88 19.35
C GLU A 147 -24.04 4.31 19.28
N ASN A 148 -23.47 4.75 20.38
CA ASN A 148 -22.66 5.94 20.42
C ASN A 148 -21.30 5.66 19.78
N LYS A 149 -21.02 6.29 18.62
CA LYS A 149 -19.74 6.16 17.93
C LYS A 149 -18.91 7.42 18.12
N PRO A 150 -17.58 7.30 18.22
CA PRO A 150 -16.69 8.47 18.15
C PRO A 150 -16.95 9.28 16.88
N ILE A 151 -16.87 10.58 16.98
CA ILE A 151 -16.91 11.44 15.80
C ILE A 151 -15.54 11.32 15.13
N SER A 152 -15.48 10.58 14.04
CA SER A 152 -14.31 10.46 13.19
C SER A 152 -14.45 11.39 11.97
N LEU A 153 -13.39 12.09 11.63
CA LEU A 153 -13.36 12.98 10.46
C LEU A 153 -13.11 12.18 9.17
N PHE A 154 -12.36 11.08 9.26
CA PHE A 154 -12.12 10.10 8.20
C PHE A 154 -11.62 8.81 8.83
N GLU A 155 -11.62 7.74 8.06
CA GLU A 155 -11.24 6.39 8.48
C GLU A 155 -10.07 5.86 7.63
N LYS A 156 -9.40 4.81 8.12
CA LYS A 156 -8.19 4.21 7.51
C LYS A 156 -8.40 3.86 6.03
N GLU A 157 -9.57 3.34 5.68
CA GLU A 157 -9.92 2.89 4.33
C GLU A 157 -10.07 4.04 3.35
N THR A 158 -10.44 5.21 3.83
CA THR A 158 -10.63 6.41 3.00
C THR A 158 -9.47 7.38 3.06
N SER A 159 -8.56 7.20 4.04
CA SER A 159 -7.37 8.04 4.18
C SER A 159 -6.33 7.69 3.12
N GLN A 160 -5.95 8.66 2.32
CA GLN A 160 -4.89 8.52 1.33
C GLN A 160 -3.93 9.70 1.45
N MET A 161 -2.65 9.40 1.56
CA MET A 161 -1.56 10.36 1.46
C MET A 161 -0.37 9.69 0.81
N SER A 162 0.08 10.22 -0.31
CA SER A 162 1.31 9.81 -0.96
C SER A 162 1.99 11.02 -1.57
N LEU A 163 3.31 11.03 -1.51
CA LEU A 163 4.16 11.99 -2.18
C LEU A 163 5.07 11.22 -3.13
N THR A 164 5.17 11.70 -4.35
CA THR A 164 6.12 11.15 -5.32
C THR A 164 7.48 11.80 -5.10
N ILE A 165 8.47 11.00 -4.76
CA ILE A 165 9.87 11.43 -4.62
C ILE A 165 10.64 10.92 -5.82
N VAL A 166 11.44 11.80 -6.43
CA VAL A 166 12.28 11.44 -7.56
C VAL A 166 13.74 11.51 -7.11
N ASP A 167 14.44 10.38 -7.18
CA ASP A 167 15.88 10.35 -7.01
C ASP A 167 16.56 11.07 -8.20
N ALA A 168 17.32 12.10 -7.89
CA ALA A 168 17.99 12.93 -8.90
C ALA A 168 19.03 12.16 -9.72
N GLU A 169 19.60 11.08 -9.18
CA GLU A 169 20.64 10.30 -9.86
C GLU A 169 20.04 9.24 -10.81
N LYS A 170 18.96 8.60 -10.42
CA LYS A 170 18.34 7.48 -11.16
C LYS A 170 17.01 7.82 -11.82
N VAL A 171 16.42 8.98 -11.47
CA VAL A 171 15.11 9.43 -11.99
C VAL A 171 14.00 8.39 -11.81
N VAL A 172 14.06 7.60 -10.73
CA VAL A 172 13.03 6.64 -10.38
C VAL A 172 12.01 7.34 -9.48
N PRO A 173 10.74 7.47 -9.91
CA PRO A 173 9.70 8.00 -9.04
C PRO A 173 9.32 6.94 -7.99
N VAL A 174 9.33 7.33 -6.72
CA VAL A 174 8.96 6.47 -5.59
C VAL A 174 7.79 7.10 -4.85
N GLU A 175 6.73 6.35 -4.67
CA GLU A 175 5.57 6.76 -3.89
C GLU A 175 5.83 6.49 -2.40
N THR A 176 5.65 7.51 -1.55
CA THR A 176 5.85 7.34 -0.10
C THR A 176 4.87 6.36 0.52
N SER A 177 3.70 6.15 -0.08
CA SER A 177 2.71 5.14 0.33
C SER A 177 3.23 3.70 0.24
N ASP A 178 4.28 3.44 -0.55
CA ASP A 178 4.89 2.13 -0.70
C ASP A 178 5.99 1.86 0.34
N LEU A 179 6.44 2.92 1.03
CA LEU A 179 7.53 2.85 1.98
C LEU A 179 7.04 2.57 3.40
N PHE A 180 7.83 1.81 4.14
CA PHE A 180 7.69 1.67 5.58
C PHE A 180 8.64 2.61 6.28
N PHE A 181 8.11 3.35 7.24
CA PHE A 181 8.84 4.30 8.05
C PHE A 181 9.02 3.77 9.46
N ASP A 182 10.20 3.97 10.01
CA ASP A 182 10.48 3.70 11.41
C ASP A 182 10.12 4.92 12.26
N LEU A 183 9.44 4.68 13.39
CA LEU A 183 9.20 5.73 14.36
C LEU A 183 10.48 5.96 15.18
N VAL A 184 11.10 7.13 15.00
CA VAL A 184 12.36 7.49 15.68
C VAL A 184 12.16 8.42 16.88
N LYS A 185 11.02 9.10 16.93
CA LYS A 185 10.63 9.92 18.08
C LYS A 185 9.14 9.85 18.32
N ASN A 186 8.78 9.61 19.58
CA ASN A 186 7.40 9.58 20.06
C ASN A 186 7.33 10.27 21.41
N ASN A 187 6.65 11.40 21.47
CA ASN A 187 6.31 12.06 22.72
C ASN A 187 4.88 12.63 22.62
N ASP A 188 4.38 13.24 23.69
CA ASP A 188 2.99 13.69 23.84
C ASP A 188 2.52 14.66 22.75
N SER A 189 3.43 15.30 22.01
CA SER A 189 3.09 16.33 21.03
C SER A 189 3.77 16.15 19.67
N LEU A 190 4.61 15.12 19.50
CA LEU A 190 5.45 14.98 18.30
C LEU A 190 5.70 13.51 17.98
N LEU A 191 5.38 13.11 16.75
CA LEU A 191 5.84 11.88 16.11
C LEU A 191 6.82 12.21 14.99
N VAL A 192 7.92 11.47 14.91
CA VAL A 192 8.90 11.58 13.82
C VAL A 192 9.14 10.21 13.23
N PHE A 193 8.88 10.11 11.93
CA PHE A 193 9.04 8.90 11.13
C PHE A 193 10.18 9.06 10.15
N ARG A 194 10.96 8.00 9.91
CA ARG A 194 12.04 7.99 8.94
C ARG A 194 11.96 6.78 8.01
N ALA A 195 12.13 7.01 6.72
CA ALA A 195 12.40 5.99 5.73
C ALA A 195 13.87 6.07 5.31
N ASN A 196 14.58 4.96 5.40
CA ASN A 196 16.00 4.87 5.03
C ASN A 196 16.19 5.09 3.52
N ALA A 197 17.18 5.89 3.15
CA ALA A 197 17.52 6.24 1.77
C ALA A 197 18.91 5.70 1.37
N GLY A 198 19.16 4.43 1.63
CA GLY A 198 20.35 3.71 1.18
C GLY A 198 21.53 3.70 2.15
N SER A 199 21.56 4.58 3.15
CA SER A 199 22.55 4.59 4.24
C SER A 199 21.92 5.12 5.52
N GLU A 200 22.56 4.87 6.67
CA GLU A 200 22.06 5.32 7.98
C GLU A 200 21.97 6.85 8.10
N ASP A 201 22.83 7.58 7.38
CA ASP A 201 22.87 9.04 7.40
C ASP A 201 21.93 9.69 6.38
N LYS A 202 21.34 8.89 5.47
CA LYS A 202 20.41 9.37 4.46
C LYS A 202 19.03 8.83 4.70
N TYR A 203 18.08 9.73 4.89
CA TYR A 203 16.69 9.35 5.16
C TYR A 203 15.72 10.46 4.77
N LEU A 204 14.50 10.04 4.49
CA LEU A 204 13.34 10.90 4.40
C LEU A 204 12.67 10.93 5.77
N GLU A 205 12.42 12.12 6.30
CA GLU A 205 11.81 12.31 7.61
C GLU A 205 10.47 13.03 7.48
N PHE A 206 9.45 12.48 8.15
CA PHE A 206 8.14 13.10 8.34
C PHE A 206 7.93 13.38 9.82
N SER A 207 7.67 14.64 10.16
CA SER A 207 7.40 15.08 11.52
C SER A 207 5.96 15.59 11.62
N TYR A 208 5.25 15.11 12.62
CA TYR A 208 3.88 15.52 12.94
C TYR A 208 3.84 16.09 14.35
N ARG A 209 3.44 17.35 14.47
CA ARG A 209 3.30 18.03 15.75
C ARG A 209 1.85 18.41 16.00
N LEU A 210 1.36 18.09 17.20
CA LEU A 210 0.03 18.42 17.65
C LEU A 210 0.14 19.23 18.96
N THR A 211 -0.37 20.48 18.94
CA THR A 211 -0.32 21.36 20.09
C THR A 211 -1.65 21.32 20.86
N ASN A 212 -1.60 21.39 22.19
CA ASN A 212 -2.80 21.44 23.02
C ASN A 212 -3.69 22.63 22.67
N GLY A 213 -5.00 22.42 22.71
CA GLY A 213 -6.01 23.43 22.43
C GLY A 213 -6.34 23.62 20.95
N ASN A 214 -5.58 23.00 20.04
CA ASN A 214 -5.74 23.14 18.59
C ASN A 214 -6.18 21.85 17.92
N TYR A 215 -6.80 21.98 16.75
CA TYR A 215 -7.06 20.89 15.81
C TYR A 215 -6.01 20.81 14.70
N ASP A 216 -5.11 21.81 14.64
CA ASP A 216 -4.10 21.91 13.59
C ASP A 216 -2.96 20.93 13.86
N VAL A 217 -2.52 20.28 12.79
CA VAL A 217 -1.36 19.40 12.79
C VAL A 217 -0.27 20.03 11.94
N ASP A 218 0.85 20.38 12.58
CA ASP A 218 2.03 20.83 11.85
C ASP A 218 2.69 19.61 11.23
N PHE A 219 2.85 19.61 9.90
CA PHE A 219 3.51 18.57 9.15
C PHE A 219 4.76 19.12 8.46
N GLU A 220 5.89 18.48 8.72
CA GLU A 220 7.18 18.87 8.15
C GLU A 220 7.85 17.67 7.48
N ILE A 221 8.48 17.92 6.34
CA ILE A 221 9.20 16.93 5.55
C ILE A 221 10.64 17.39 5.43
N ASN A 222 11.56 16.52 5.81
CA ASN A 222 12.99 16.75 5.71
C ASN A 222 13.66 15.57 4.96
N TYR A 223 14.66 15.91 4.15
CA TYR A 223 15.54 14.93 3.52
C TYR A 223 16.98 15.20 3.97
N HIS A 224 17.63 14.16 4.43
CA HIS A 224 19.00 14.21 4.95
C HIS A 224 19.93 13.32 4.14
#